data_39a36e388affdd09a3460866c269b2eb
#
_entry.id   39a36e388affdd09a3460866c269b2eb
#
_cell.length_a   1.000
_cell.length_b   1.000
_cell.length_c   1.000
_cell.angle_alpha   90.00
_cell.angle_beta   90.00
_cell.angle_gamma   90.00
#
_symmetry.space_group_name_H-M   'P 1'
#
loop_
_entity.id
_entity.type
_entity.pdbx_description
1 polymer ?
#
loop_
_entity_poly.entity_id
_entity_poly.type
_entity_poly.pdbx_seq_one_letter_code
_entity_poly.pdbx_strand_id
1 'polypeptide(L)'
;MVTACRFSQLQQIRQYQKIGRGLLMVYAKLYDNWKSDPEAFWMKAARAIDWVKAPSFALNDANAPLYEWYTDAMVNTCFNAVDRHVNAGRGEQAAIIYDSPITGIKHHISFADLLEKTARLAGALKMQGIQKGDRVIVYMPMVPNALVAMLACARIGAIHSVVFGGFAANELAIRIDDAQPKVILAASCGLEPGRVIAYKPLIDSAIEQSHHKPETVIILQRPELKADLIEGRDIDWQMAQRGVVPADCLAVEGNHPAYILYTSGTTGAPKGV
;
A
#
# COMPACT_ATOMS: atom_id res chain seq x y z
N MET A 1 46.45 -7.52 -26.41
CA MET A 1 45.40 -7.52 -25.38
C MET A 1 44.31 -6.45 -25.55
N VAL A 2 44.53 -5.36 -26.25
CA VAL A 2 43.53 -4.27 -26.44
C VAL A 2 42.40 -4.61 -27.44
N THR A 3 42.64 -5.52 -28.39
CA THR A 3 41.67 -5.87 -29.47
C THR A 3 40.54 -6.78 -28.99
N ALA A 4 40.77 -7.67 -28.01
CA ALA A 4 39.74 -8.59 -27.48
C ALA A 4 38.71 -7.89 -26.62
N CYS A 5 39.08 -6.81 -25.87
CA CYS A 5 38.18 -6.06 -25.00
C CYS A 5 37.16 -5.22 -25.82
N ARG A 6 37.53 -4.70 -26.96
CA ARG A 6 36.63 -3.95 -27.87
C ARG A 6 35.61 -4.84 -28.56
N PHE A 7 35.93 -6.11 -28.86
CA PHE A 7 34.98 -7.04 -29.47
C PHE A 7 33.87 -7.47 -28.51
N SER A 8 34.17 -7.64 -27.24
CA SER A 8 33.16 -8.00 -26.23
C SER A 8 32.17 -6.84 -25.94
N GLN A 9 32.67 -5.61 -25.90
CA GLN A 9 31.82 -4.42 -25.75
C GLN A 9 30.87 -4.21 -26.95
N LEU A 10 31.35 -4.40 -28.17
CA LEU A 10 30.51 -4.29 -29.36
C LEU A 10 29.45 -5.41 -29.45
N GLN A 11 29.75 -6.60 -28.94
CA GLN A 11 28.76 -7.68 -28.84
C GLN A 11 27.68 -7.37 -27.78
N GLN A 12 28.06 -6.85 -26.61
CA GLN A 12 27.09 -6.40 -25.59
C GLN A 12 26.20 -5.29 -26.14
N ILE A 13 26.76 -4.26 -26.78
CA ILE A 13 25.98 -3.15 -27.35
C ILE A 13 24.98 -3.68 -28.41
N ARG A 14 25.41 -4.62 -29.29
CA ARG A 14 24.50 -5.25 -30.27
C ARG A 14 23.40 -6.08 -29.59
N GLN A 15 23.71 -6.73 -28.48
CA GLN A 15 22.72 -7.48 -27.69
C GLN A 15 21.68 -6.56 -27.04
N TYR A 16 22.11 -5.43 -26.43
CA TYR A 16 21.22 -4.41 -25.91
C TYR A 16 20.35 -3.76 -26.99
N GLN A 17 20.92 -3.48 -28.17
CA GLN A 17 20.15 -2.94 -29.31
C GLN A 17 19.13 -3.95 -29.85
N LYS A 18 19.45 -5.25 -29.85
CA LYS A 18 18.54 -6.32 -30.29
C LYS A 18 17.39 -6.53 -29.29
N ILE A 19 17.69 -6.44 -27.97
CA ILE A 19 16.69 -6.46 -26.88
C ILE A 19 15.81 -5.22 -26.95
N GLY A 20 16.40 -4.03 -27.15
CA GLY A 20 15.64 -2.77 -27.26
C GLY A 20 14.71 -2.75 -28.47
N ARG A 21 15.14 -3.26 -29.62
CA ARG A 21 14.27 -3.39 -30.81
C ARG A 21 13.17 -4.43 -30.62
N GLY A 22 13.46 -5.56 -29.96
CA GLY A 22 12.45 -6.56 -29.61
C GLY A 22 11.39 -6.01 -28.68
N LEU A 23 11.79 -5.26 -27.65
CA LEU A 23 10.86 -4.59 -26.71
C LEU A 23 10.00 -3.52 -27.41
N LEU A 24 10.58 -2.71 -28.29
CA LEU A 24 9.85 -1.70 -29.07
C LEU A 24 8.80 -2.36 -30.00
N MET A 25 9.14 -3.48 -30.65
CA MET A 25 8.18 -4.21 -31.48
C MET A 25 7.06 -4.86 -30.66
N VAL A 26 7.36 -5.35 -29.46
CA VAL A 26 6.34 -5.89 -28.54
C VAL A 26 5.41 -4.78 -28.06
N TYR A 27 5.97 -3.62 -27.69
CA TYR A 27 5.18 -2.46 -27.27
C TYR A 27 4.27 -1.95 -28.39
N ALA A 28 4.80 -1.74 -29.58
CA ALA A 28 4.00 -1.28 -30.73
C ALA A 28 2.80 -2.21 -31.00
N LYS A 29 3.05 -3.53 -31.01
CA LYS A 29 1.97 -4.52 -31.21
C LYS A 29 0.92 -4.49 -30.07
N LEU A 30 1.35 -4.33 -28.82
CA LEU A 30 0.43 -4.22 -27.68
C LEU A 30 -0.40 -2.94 -27.78
N TYR A 31 0.22 -1.83 -28.13
CA TYR A 31 -0.44 -0.55 -28.33
C TYR A 31 -1.46 -0.59 -29.46
N ASP A 32 -1.09 -1.17 -30.59
CA ASP A 32 -2.00 -1.35 -31.74
C ASP A 32 -3.18 -2.25 -31.40
N ASN A 33 -2.97 -3.33 -30.65
CA ASN A 33 -4.04 -4.20 -30.16
C ASN A 33 -4.99 -3.44 -29.23
N TRP A 34 -4.47 -2.67 -28.27
CA TRP A 34 -5.28 -1.84 -27.41
C TRP A 34 -6.08 -0.80 -28.22
N LYS A 35 -5.43 -0.12 -29.16
CA LYS A 35 -6.05 0.92 -29.96
C LYS A 35 -7.15 0.39 -30.89
N SER A 36 -7.01 -0.83 -31.38
CA SER A 36 -7.99 -1.44 -32.28
C SER A 36 -9.26 -1.88 -31.56
N ASP A 37 -9.14 -2.39 -30.34
CA ASP A 37 -10.25 -2.85 -29.49
C ASP A 37 -9.86 -2.72 -28.01
N PRO A 38 -10.06 -1.53 -27.42
CA PRO A 38 -9.74 -1.28 -26.01
C PRO A 38 -10.51 -2.18 -25.06
N GLU A 39 -11.78 -2.44 -25.32
CA GLU A 39 -12.64 -3.26 -24.48
C GLU A 39 -12.12 -4.70 -24.39
N ALA A 40 -11.93 -5.34 -25.53
CA ALA A 40 -11.40 -6.71 -25.56
C ALA A 40 -9.98 -6.80 -24.96
N PHE A 41 -9.14 -5.76 -25.16
CA PHE A 41 -7.80 -5.70 -24.59
C PHE A 41 -7.84 -5.71 -23.06
N TRP A 42 -8.64 -4.84 -22.42
CA TRP A 42 -8.72 -4.74 -20.98
C TRP A 42 -9.49 -5.91 -20.36
N MET A 43 -10.53 -6.42 -21.02
CA MET A 43 -11.20 -7.64 -20.57
C MET A 43 -10.26 -8.87 -20.61
N LYS A 44 -9.34 -8.93 -21.57
CA LYS A 44 -8.30 -9.96 -21.58
C LYS A 44 -7.30 -9.78 -20.43
N ALA A 45 -6.88 -8.55 -20.14
CA ALA A 45 -5.98 -8.24 -19.03
C ALA A 45 -6.63 -8.59 -17.68
N ALA A 46 -7.92 -8.34 -17.53
CA ALA A 46 -8.68 -8.65 -16.33
C ALA A 46 -8.65 -10.13 -15.92
N ARG A 47 -8.40 -11.06 -16.87
CA ARG A 47 -8.27 -12.50 -16.58
C ARG A 47 -7.08 -12.85 -15.68
N ALA A 48 -6.13 -11.94 -15.50
CA ALA A 48 -4.99 -12.12 -14.58
C ALA A 48 -5.35 -11.85 -13.12
N ILE A 49 -6.55 -11.33 -12.85
CA ILE A 49 -7.06 -11.02 -11.51
C ILE A 49 -8.00 -12.13 -11.07
N ASP A 50 -7.86 -12.54 -9.80
CA ASP A 50 -8.80 -13.47 -9.17
C ASP A 50 -9.99 -12.67 -8.64
N TRP A 51 -11.06 -12.66 -9.42
CA TRP A 51 -12.30 -11.96 -9.09
C TRP A 51 -13.20 -12.83 -8.20
N VAL A 52 -13.89 -12.22 -7.25
CA VAL A 52 -15.01 -12.86 -6.56
C VAL A 52 -16.22 -12.92 -7.49
N LYS A 53 -16.44 -11.86 -8.27
CA LYS A 53 -17.35 -11.79 -9.39
C LYS A 53 -16.61 -11.15 -10.57
N ALA A 54 -16.41 -11.87 -11.64
CA ALA A 54 -15.71 -11.36 -12.83
C ALA A 54 -16.49 -10.21 -13.49
N PRO A 55 -15.80 -9.21 -14.08
CA PRO A 55 -16.47 -8.15 -14.85
C PRO A 55 -17.10 -8.68 -16.13
N SER A 56 -18.20 -8.06 -16.54
CA SER A 56 -18.80 -8.30 -17.86
C SER A 56 -18.36 -7.26 -18.91
N PHE A 57 -17.83 -6.12 -18.47
CA PHE A 57 -17.24 -5.06 -19.32
C PHE A 57 -16.08 -4.36 -18.60
N ALA A 58 -15.19 -3.70 -19.37
CA ALA A 58 -14.01 -3.07 -18.80
C ALA A 58 -14.29 -1.64 -18.33
N LEU A 59 -14.89 -0.81 -19.18
CA LEU A 59 -15.03 0.62 -18.94
C LEU A 59 -16.49 1.06 -18.99
N ASN A 60 -16.90 1.81 -17.96
CA ASN A 60 -18.14 2.59 -17.97
C ASN A 60 -17.79 4.06 -18.19
N ASP A 61 -18.22 4.63 -19.31
CA ASP A 61 -18.00 6.01 -19.71
C ASP A 61 -19.25 6.89 -19.63
N ALA A 62 -20.33 6.36 -19.04
CA ALA A 62 -21.61 7.07 -18.93
C ALA A 62 -21.50 8.41 -18.19
N ASN A 63 -20.53 8.53 -17.28
CA ASN A 63 -20.27 9.75 -16.50
C ASN A 63 -18.96 10.45 -16.91
N ALA A 64 -18.52 10.32 -18.17
CA ALA A 64 -17.30 10.99 -18.64
C ALA A 64 -17.30 12.49 -18.29
N PRO A 65 -16.16 13.06 -17.84
CA PRO A 65 -14.81 12.49 -17.80
C PRO A 65 -14.47 11.62 -16.57
N LEU A 66 -15.44 11.32 -15.70
CA LEU A 66 -15.26 10.43 -14.56
C LEU A 66 -15.49 8.98 -15.02
N TYR A 67 -14.43 8.37 -15.54
CA TYR A 67 -14.46 6.98 -16.03
C TYR A 67 -14.41 6.00 -14.88
N GLU A 68 -15.17 4.91 -14.97
CA GLU A 68 -15.23 3.84 -13.99
C GLU A 68 -14.81 2.52 -14.62
N TRP A 69 -13.97 1.76 -13.92
CA TRP A 69 -13.45 0.48 -14.39
C TRP A 69 -14.09 -0.71 -13.68
N TYR A 70 -14.51 -1.73 -14.45
CA TYR A 70 -15.00 -3.00 -13.93
C TYR A 70 -16.09 -2.84 -12.85
N THR A 71 -17.03 -1.94 -13.04
CA THR A 71 -18.01 -1.52 -12.02
C THR A 71 -18.94 -2.61 -11.55
N ASP A 72 -19.20 -3.62 -12.37
CA ASP A 72 -20.05 -4.78 -12.06
C ASP A 72 -19.28 -5.94 -11.41
N ALA A 73 -17.97 -5.81 -11.27
CA ALA A 73 -17.10 -6.83 -10.68
C ALA A 73 -16.99 -6.71 -9.16
N MET A 74 -16.59 -7.83 -8.53
CA MET A 74 -16.23 -7.86 -7.11
C MET A 74 -14.84 -8.46 -6.94
N VAL A 75 -14.01 -7.81 -6.13
CA VAL A 75 -12.60 -8.18 -5.95
C VAL A 75 -12.13 -7.87 -4.52
N ASN A 76 -11.01 -8.44 -4.12
CA ASN A 76 -10.23 -7.96 -2.97
C ASN A 76 -8.76 -7.84 -3.36
N THR A 77 -8.21 -6.65 -3.18
CA THR A 77 -6.81 -6.35 -3.53
C THR A 77 -5.83 -7.15 -2.67
N CYS A 78 -6.10 -7.29 -1.36
CA CYS A 78 -5.25 -8.07 -0.47
C CYS A 78 -5.24 -9.56 -0.86
N PHE A 79 -6.39 -10.14 -1.19
CA PHE A 79 -6.48 -11.52 -1.68
C PHE A 79 -5.57 -11.74 -2.90
N ASN A 80 -5.66 -10.84 -3.86
CA ASN A 80 -4.84 -10.91 -5.07
C ASN A 80 -3.34 -10.70 -4.82
N ALA A 81 -2.99 -9.89 -3.83
CA ALA A 81 -1.59 -9.62 -3.49
C ALA A 81 -0.96 -10.70 -2.60
N VAL A 82 -1.75 -11.43 -1.79
CA VAL A 82 -1.23 -12.30 -0.74
C VAL A 82 -1.87 -13.70 -0.77
N ASP A 83 -3.17 -13.79 -0.51
CA ASP A 83 -3.85 -15.07 -0.23
C ASP A 83 -3.76 -16.04 -1.41
N ARG A 84 -3.97 -15.57 -2.65
CA ARG A 84 -3.89 -16.42 -3.85
C ARG A 84 -2.53 -17.07 -4.03
N HIS A 85 -1.46 -16.41 -3.55
CA HIS A 85 -0.11 -16.96 -3.64
C HIS A 85 0.11 -18.09 -2.64
N VAL A 86 -0.42 -17.93 -1.43
CA VAL A 86 -0.42 -19.01 -0.43
C VAL A 86 -1.27 -20.19 -0.92
N ASN A 87 -2.47 -19.91 -1.43
CA ASN A 87 -3.38 -20.92 -1.98
C ASN A 87 -2.77 -21.67 -3.18
N ALA A 88 -1.91 -21.01 -3.95
CA ALA A 88 -1.16 -21.62 -5.07
C ALA A 88 0.12 -22.37 -4.63
N GLY A 89 0.31 -22.63 -3.34
CA GLY A 89 1.46 -23.36 -2.80
C GLY A 89 2.76 -22.56 -2.73
N ARG A 90 2.71 -21.22 -2.85
CA ARG A 90 3.86 -20.31 -2.78
C ARG A 90 4.05 -19.69 -1.39
N GLY A 91 3.48 -20.28 -0.34
CA GLY A 91 3.51 -19.73 1.00
C GLY A 91 4.92 -19.45 1.53
N GLU A 92 5.87 -20.32 1.23
CA GLU A 92 7.27 -20.20 1.69
C GLU A 92 8.13 -19.24 0.82
N GLN A 93 7.61 -18.74 -0.31
CA GLN A 93 8.35 -17.78 -1.11
C GLN A 93 8.40 -16.41 -0.43
N ALA A 94 9.50 -15.69 -0.61
CA ALA A 94 9.65 -14.34 -0.11
C ALA A 94 8.64 -13.40 -0.81
N ALA A 95 7.75 -12.83 0.01
CA ALA A 95 6.82 -11.77 -0.40
C ALA A 95 7.45 -10.39 -0.22
N ILE A 96 8.25 -10.20 0.86
CA ILE A 96 8.96 -8.96 1.14
C ILE A 96 10.43 -9.28 1.39
N ILE A 97 11.31 -8.55 0.73
CA ILE A 97 12.74 -8.52 1.02
C ILE A 97 13.01 -7.15 1.67
N TYR A 98 13.26 -7.16 2.98
CA TYR A 98 13.59 -5.96 3.73
C TYR A 98 15.11 -5.83 3.87
N ASP A 99 15.64 -4.72 3.43
CA ASP A 99 17.06 -4.36 3.56
C ASP A 99 17.16 -2.91 4.03
N SER A 100 17.62 -2.71 5.25
CA SER A 100 17.78 -1.38 5.84
C SER A 100 19.24 -1.09 6.13
N PRO A 101 19.93 -0.28 5.31
CA PRO A 101 21.32 0.07 5.55
C PRO A 101 21.53 0.87 6.84
N ILE A 102 20.48 1.58 7.33
CA ILE A 102 20.57 2.35 8.57
C ILE A 102 20.61 1.46 9.80
N THR A 103 19.83 0.40 9.83
CA THR A 103 19.78 -0.54 10.96
C THR A 103 20.68 -1.76 10.75
N GLY A 104 21.19 -1.99 9.55
CA GLY A 104 21.90 -3.20 9.16
C GLY A 104 21.01 -4.46 9.09
N ILE A 105 19.70 -4.31 9.22
CA ILE A 105 18.75 -5.43 9.24
C ILE A 105 18.41 -5.84 7.81
N LYS A 106 18.60 -7.15 7.53
CA LYS A 106 18.13 -7.80 6.31
C LYS A 106 17.31 -9.02 6.69
N HIS A 107 16.09 -9.11 6.19
CA HIS A 107 15.28 -10.31 6.36
C HIS A 107 14.22 -10.45 5.27
N HIS A 108 13.71 -11.65 5.13
CA HIS A 108 12.63 -11.99 4.22
C HIS A 108 11.37 -12.28 5.02
N ILE A 109 10.23 -11.86 4.50
CA ILE A 109 8.91 -12.22 4.99
C ILE A 109 8.27 -13.06 3.91
N SER A 110 7.86 -14.29 4.25
CA SER A 110 7.17 -15.19 3.32
C SER A 110 5.74 -14.72 3.03
N PHE A 111 5.11 -15.25 1.98
CA PHE A 111 3.69 -14.99 1.74
C PHE A 111 2.80 -15.52 2.88
N ALA A 112 3.16 -16.65 3.50
CA ALA A 112 2.44 -17.19 4.64
C ALA A 112 2.53 -16.26 5.87
N ASP A 113 3.73 -15.77 6.20
CA ASP A 113 3.91 -14.79 7.28
C ASP A 113 3.18 -13.47 7.00
N LEU A 114 3.23 -13.01 5.75
CA LEU A 114 2.55 -11.78 5.35
C LEU A 114 1.03 -11.92 5.47
N LEU A 115 0.49 -13.07 5.08
CA LEU A 115 -0.93 -13.41 5.24
C LEU A 115 -1.35 -13.35 6.72
N GLU A 116 -0.60 -14.05 7.59
CA GLU A 116 -0.89 -14.07 9.03
C GLU A 116 -0.89 -12.66 9.63
N LYS A 117 0.20 -11.91 9.40
CA LYS A 117 0.36 -10.54 9.92
C LYS A 117 -0.75 -9.61 9.43
N THR A 118 -1.09 -9.70 8.16
CA THR A 118 -2.11 -8.85 7.53
C THR A 118 -3.51 -9.20 8.04
N ALA A 119 -3.86 -10.48 8.13
CA ALA A 119 -5.15 -10.93 8.61
C ALA A 119 -5.37 -10.58 10.09
N ARG A 120 -4.33 -10.69 10.93
CA ARG A 120 -4.37 -10.30 12.35
C ARG A 120 -4.55 -8.80 12.52
N LEU A 121 -3.79 -7.98 11.79
CA LEU A 121 -3.96 -6.53 11.87
C LEU A 121 -5.33 -6.10 11.35
N ALA A 122 -5.83 -6.72 10.31
CA ALA A 122 -7.18 -6.48 9.80
C ALA A 122 -8.25 -6.82 10.86
N GLY A 123 -8.08 -7.92 11.60
CA GLY A 123 -8.92 -8.26 12.75
C GLY A 123 -8.85 -7.21 13.86
N ALA A 124 -7.65 -6.70 14.17
CA ALA A 124 -7.46 -5.62 15.13
C ALA A 124 -8.18 -4.33 14.70
N LEU A 125 -8.09 -3.95 13.43
CA LEU A 125 -8.80 -2.79 12.89
C LEU A 125 -10.33 -2.95 13.01
N LYS A 126 -10.86 -4.15 12.73
CA LYS A 126 -12.29 -4.44 12.94
C LYS A 126 -12.71 -4.30 14.41
N MET A 127 -11.87 -4.72 15.35
CA MET A 127 -12.13 -4.52 16.79
C MET A 127 -12.13 -3.04 17.20
N GLN A 128 -11.40 -2.18 16.46
CA GLN A 128 -11.46 -0.72 16.61
C GLN A 128 -12.62 -0.07 15.82
N GLY A 129 -13.58 -0.86 15.37
CA GLY A 129 -14.79 -0.36 14.69
C GLY A 129 -14.59 0.03 13.23
N ILE A 130 -13.44 -0.32 12.61
CA ILE A 130 -13.21 -0.05 11.19
C ILE A 130 -14.10 -0.93 10.32
N GLN A 131 -14.80 -0.30 9.40
CA GLN A 131 -15.70 -0.91 8.42
C GLN A 131 -15.26 -0.56 7.00
N LYS A 132 -15.88 -1.21 6.00
CA LYS A 132 -15.72 -0.87 4.58
C LYS A 132 -15.97 0.62 4.35
N GLY A 133 -15.03 1.27 3.66
CA GLY A 133 -15.10 2.70 3.34
C GLY A 133 -14.57 3.64 4.43
N ASP A 134 -14.29 3.15 5.65
CA ASP A 134 -13.63 3.95 6.67
C ASP A 134 -12.17 4.24 6.28
N ARG A 135 -11.67 5.42 6.66
CA ARG A 135 -10.29 5.84 6.37
C ARG A 135 -9.37 5.51 7.53
N VAL A 136 -8.15 5.10 7.18
CA VAL A 136 -7.05 4.81 8.09
C VAL A 136 -5.80 5.53 7.59
N ILE A 137 -5.18 6.36 8.41
CA ILE A 137 -3.88 6.95 8.08
C ILE A 137 -2.76 5.99 8.52
N VAL A 138 -1.77 5.82 7.65
CA VAL A 138 -0.54 5.07 7.92
C VAL A 138 0.62 6.07 7.96
N TYR A 139 1.06 6.43 9.17
CA TYR A 139 2.17 7.37 9.43
C TYR A 139 3.38 6.60 9.94
N MET A 140 4.10 5.98 9.01
CA MET A 140 5.21 5.07 9.30
C MET A 140 6.44 5.35 8.44
N PRO A 141 7.65 4.98 8.90
CA PRO A 141 8.81 4.91 8.03
C PRO A 141 8.71 3.69 7.12
N MET A 142 9.69 3.53 6.21
CA MET A 142 9.79 2.39 5.29
C MET A 142 10.16 1.11 6.04
N VAL A 143 9.19 0.55 6.75
CA VAL A 143 9.28 -0.74 7.47
C VAL A 143 8.23 -1.71 6.94
N PRO A 144 8.43 -3.03 7.04
CA PRO A 144 7.47 -4.02 6.55
C PRO A 144 6.05 -3.85 7.12
N ASN A 145 5.94 -3.35 8.35
CA ASN A 145 4.66 -3.10 9.01
C ASN A 145 3.80 -2.05 8.28
N ALA A 146 4.42 -1.11 7.55
CA ALA A 146 3.68 -0.15 6.72
C ALA A 146 2.93 -0.87 5.58
N LEU A 147 3.58 -1.85 4.92
CA LEU A 147 2.93 -2.65 3.88
C LEU A 147 1.85 -3.57 4.48
N VAL A 148 2.11 -4.17 5.64
CA VAL A 148 1.09 -4.94 6.38
C VAL A 148 -0.14 -4.07 6.71
N ALA A 149 0.07 -2.81 7.11
CA ALA A 149 -1.01 -1.85 7.39
C ALA A 149 -1.86 -1.56 6.15
N MET A 150 -1.22 -1.29 5.00
CA MET A 150 -1.91 -1.06 3.73
C MET A 150 -2.75 -2.26 3.30
N LEU A 151 -2.18 -3.46 3.37
CA LEU A 151 -2.85 -4.71 3.00
C LEU A 151 -3.97 -5.07 3.98
N ALA A 152 -3.81 -4.78 5.28
CA ALA A 152 -4.86 -5.01 6.27
C ALA A 152 -6.09 -4.12 6.02
N CYS A 153 -5.88 -2.85 5.63
CA CYS A 153 -6.98 -1.98 5.21
C CYS A 153 -7.68 -2.53 3.96
N ALA A 154 -6.92 -2.87 2.92
CA ALA A 154 -7.47 -3.43 1.69
C ALA A 154 -8.22 -4.75 1.94
N ARG A 155 -7.78 -5.56 2.91
CA ARG A 155 -8.41 -6.83 3.27
C ARG A 155 -9.86 -6.67 3.72
N ILE A 156 -10.15 -5.62 4.47
CA ILE A 156 -11.48 -5.35 5.03
C ILE A 156 -12.25 -4.24 4.30
N GLY A 157 -11.74 -3.78 3.14
CA GLY A 157 -12.36 -2.72 2.37
C GLY A 157 -12.25 -1.33 3.00
N ALA A 158 -11.33 -1.11 3.96
CA ALA A 158 -11.00 0.21 4.46
C ALA A 158 -10.08 0.94 3.49
N ILE A 159 -10.14 2.27 3.48
CA ILE A 159 -9.38 3.15 2.62
C ILE A 159 -8.17 3.66 3.39
N HIS A 160 -6.96 3.29 2.96
CA HIS A 160 -5.75 3.78 3.62
C HIS A 160 -5.19 5.04 2.97
N SER A 161 -4.57 5.90 3.79
CA SER A 161 -3.75 7.02 3.31
C SER A 161 -2.37 6.94 3.93
N VAL A 162 -1.36 6.73 3.09
CA VAL A 162 0.04 6.70 3.57
C VAL A 162 0.58 8.11 3.61
N VAL A 163 0.98 8.52 4.81
CA VAL A 163 1.65 9.80 5.04
C VAL A 163 3.11 9.49 5.38
N PHE A 164 4.03 10.14 4.68
CA PHE A 164 5.45 9.92 4.91
C PHE A 164 5.82 10.23 6.37
N GLY A 165 6.37 9.22 7.05
CA GLY A 165 6.80 9.35 8.44
C GLY A 165 7.95 10.36 8.55
N GLY A 166 7.74 11.39 9.36
CA GLY A 166 8.66 12.52 9.48
C GLY A 166 8.13 13.82 8.87
N PHE A 167 6.96 13.82 8.21
CA PHE A 167 6.27 15.06 7.88
C PHE A 167 5.95 15.85 9.16
N ALA A 168 6.03 17.18 9.06
CA ALA A 168 5.69 18.08 10.14
C ALA A 168 4.23 17.92 10.60
N ALA A 169 3.96 18.26 11.84
CA ALA A 169 2.64 18.06 12.45
C ALA A 169 1.50 18.74 11.67
N ASN A 170 1.71 19.94 11.14
CA ASN A 170 0.72 20.65 10.32
C ASN A 170 0.37 19.90 9.03
N GLU A 171 1.34 19.25 8.39
CA GLU A 171 1.13 18.46 7.18
C GLU A 171 0.30 17.20 7.45
N LEU A 172 0.49 16.59 8.62
CA LEU A 172 -0.32 15.48 9.07
C LEU A 172 -1.72 15.95 9.46
N ALA A 173 -1.85 17.10 10.15
CA ALA A 173 -3.13 17.67 10.56
C ALA A 173 -4.05 17.96 9.37
N ILE A 174 -3.52 18.56 8.30
CA ILE A 174 -4.28 18.81 7.06
C ILE A 174 -4.86 17.51 6.49
N ARG A 175 -4.08 16.42 6.50
CA ARG A 175 -4.53 15.11 5.99
C ARG A 175 -5.51 14.42 6.93
N ILE A 176 -5.40 14.66 8.23
CA ILE A 176 -6.38 14.20 9.22
C ILE A 176 -7.73 14.89 8.96
N ASP A 177 -7.73 16.19 8.74
CA ASP A 177 -8.95 16.95 8.51
C ASP A 177 -9.61 16.58 7.16
N ASP A 178 -8.82 16.35 6.12
CA ASP A 178 -9.34 16.00 4.80
C ASP A 178 -9.84 14.53 4.73
N ALA A 179 -9.02 13.58 5.15
CA ALA A 179 -9.37 12.16 5.11
C ALA A 179 -10.35 11.72 6.20
N GLN A 180 -10.40 12.43 7.32
CA GLN A 180 -11.20 12.10 8.51
C GLN A 180 -11.03 10.63 8.95
N PRO A 181 -9.81 10.18 9.26
CA PRO A 181 -9.53 8.80 9.63
C PRO A 181 -10.11 8.47 11.02
N LYS A 182 -10.65 7.26 11.19
CA LYS A 182 -10.99 6.73 12.51
C LYS A 182 -9.77 6.28 13.28
N VAL A 183 -8.79 5.70 12.58
CA VAL A 183 -7.57 5.13 13.15
C VAL A 183 -6.34 5.69 12.46
N ILE A 184 -5.29 5.97 13.24
CA ILE A 184 -3.93 6.20 12.74
C ILE A 184 -3.06 5.01 13.12
N LEU A 185 -2.42 4.37 12.14
CA LEU A 185 -1.38 3.38 12.34
C LEU A 185 -0.02 4.08 12.23
N ALA A 186 0.76 4.06 13.29
CA ALA A 186 2.02 4.79 13.35
C ALA A 186 3.18 3.95 13.89
N ALA A 187 4.41 4.44 13.71
CA ALA A 187 5.58 3.96 14.43
C ALA A 187 5.99 4.96 15.53
N SER A 188 6.67 4.48 16.56
CA SER A 188 7.17 5.34 17.64
C SER A 188 8.25 6.30 17.16
N CYS A 189 9.05 5.90 16.17
CA CYS A 189 10.11 6.73 15.60
C CYS A 189 10.47 6.36 14.16
N GLY A 190 11.08 7.32 13.46
CA GLY A 190 11.82 7.13 12.23
C GLY A 190 13.33 7.19 12.47
N LEU A 191 14.11 6.64 11.53
CA LEU A 191 15.57 6.69 11.57
C LEU A 191 16.07 7.41 10.32
N GLU A 192 16.94 8.38 10.53
CA GLU A 192 17.72 9.03 9.48
C GLU A 192 19.22 8.87 9.81
N PRO A 193 20.13 9.08 8.87
CA PRO A 193 21.55 9.05 9.17
C PRO A 193 21.90 9.97 10.34
N GLY A 194 22.42 9.39 11.41
CA GLY A 194 22.87 10.10 12.60
C GLY A 194 21.78 10.62 13.55
N ARG A 195 20.48 10.36 13.30
CA ARG A 195 19.42 10.80 14.23
C ARG A 195 18.21 9.88 14.27
N VAL A 196 17.57 9.86 15.43
CA VAL A 196 16.27 9.23 15.66
C VAL A 196 15.21 10.35 15.73
N ILE A 197 14.13 10.20 14.95
CA ILE A 197 13.04 11.17 14.92
C ILE A 197 11.87 10.58 15.69
N ALA A 198 11.49 11.19 16.79
CA ALA A 198 10.30 10.82 17.55
C ALA A 198 9.04 11.18 16.76
N TYR A 199 8.20 10.18 16.44
CA TYR A 199 6.95 10.44 15.71
C TYR A 199 5.78 10.78 16.62
N LYS A 200 5.77 10.26 17.86
CA LYS A 200 4.67 10.50 18.79
C LYS A 200 4.38 11.98 19.04
N PRO A 201 5.37 12.85 19.32
CA PRO A 201 5.11 14.28 19.50
C PRO A 201 4.52 14.95 18.24
N LEU A 202 4.92 14.49 17.04
CA LEU A 202 4.37 15.01 15.77
C LEU A 202 2.91 14.59 15.59
N ILE A 203 2.57 13.34 15.94
CA ILE A 203 1.20 12.81 15.90
C ILE A 203 0.30 13.55 16.89
N ASP A 204 0.76 13.72 18.12
CA ASP A 204 0.00 14.42 19.16
C ASP A 204 -0.29 15.86 18.75
N SER A 205 0.72 16.58 18.32
CA SER A 205 0.58 17.94 17.82
C SER A 205 -0.32 18.04 16.58
N ALA A 206 -0.25 17.07 15.66
CA ALA A 206 -1.13 17.03 14.50
C ALA A 206 -2.59 16.82 14.91
N ILE A 207 -2.86 15.89 15.83
CA ILE A 207 -4.20 15.64 16.34
C ILE A 207 -4.73 16.85 17.11
N GLU A 208 -3.88 17.56 17.88
CA GLU A 208 -4.26 18.78 18.56
C GLU A 208 -4.67 19.88 17.58
N GLN A 209 -3.90 20.08 16.52
CA GLN A 209 -4.14 21.10 15.49
C GLN A 209 -5.33 20.79 14.57
N SER A 210 -5.66 19.52 14.33
CA SER A 210 -6.74 19.12 13.42
C SER A 210 -8.12 19.37 14.04
N HIS A 211 -9.14 19.60 13.20
CA HIS A 211 -10.55 19.69 13.63
C HIS A 211 -11.11 18.28 13.88
N HIS A 212 -10.82 17.35 12.96
CA HIS A 212 -11.19 15.95 13.14
C HIS A 212 -10.25 15.27 14.13
N LYS A 213 -10.81 14.45 15.03
CA LYS A 213 -10.05 13.71 16.04
C LYS A 213 -10.15 12.22 15.77
N PRO A 214 -9.06 11.55 15.35
CA PRO A 214 -9.04 10.09 15.25
C PRO A 214 -9.36 9.45 16.62
N GLU A 215 -10.17 8.39 16.58
CA GLU A 215 -10.60 7.70 17.80
C GLU A 215 -9.46 6.91 18.44
N THR A 216 -8.57 6.35 17.63
CA THR A 216 -7.48 5.46 18.07
C THR A 216 -6.19 5.70 17.29
N VAL A 217 -5.07 5.62 18.01
CA VAL A 217 -3.72 5.57 17.41
C VAL A 217 -3.06 4.25 17.81
N ILE A 218 -2.74 3.39 16.83
CA ILE A 218 -2.03 2.13 17.05
C ILE A 218 -0.55 2.35 16.73
N ILE A 219 0.32 2.16 17.74
CA ILE A 219 1.74 2.53 17.66
C ILE A 219 2.63 1.29 17.65
N LEU A 220 3.37 1.11 16.55
CA LEU A 220 4.47 0.17 16.46
C LEU A 220 5.67 0.70 17.26
N GLN A 221 5.92 0.07 18.39
CA GLN A 221 7.05 0.43 19.25
C GLN A 221 8.37 -0.10 18.65
N ARG A 222 9.21 0.82 18.17
CA ARG A 222 10.53 0.50 17.64
C ARG A 222 11.57 0.44 18.78
N PRO A 223 12.61 -0.43 18.68
CA PRO A 223 13.63 -0.58 19.74
C PRO A 223 14.45 0.68 19.96
N GLU A 224 14.64 1.49 18.93
CA GLU A 224 15.52 2.67 18.94
C GLU A 224 14.95 3.84 19.78
N LEU A 225 13.61 3.94 19.84
CA LEU A 225 12.92 4.91 20.68
C LEU A 225 11.48 4.43 20.93
N LYS A 226 11.14 4.24 22.19
CA LYS A 226 9.76 3.95 22.59
C LYS A 226 8.96 5.25 22.74
N ALA A 227 7.67 5.17 22.45
CA ALA A 227 6.73 6.27 22.66
C ALA A 227 5.89 6.02 23.90
N ASP A 228 5.65 7.06 24.66
CA ASP A 228 4.65 7.05 25.74
C ASP A 228 3.24 7.04 25.10
N LEU A 229 2.37 6.18 25.60
CA LEU A 229 1.02 6.00 25.09
C LEU A 229 0.02 6.80 25.95
N ILE A 230 -0.86 7.55 25.30
CA ILE A 230 -1.97 8.25 25.97
C ILE A 230 -3.09 7.24 26.21
N GLU A 231 -3.43 7.02 27.46
CA GLU A 231 -4.51 6.13 27.89
C GLU A 231 -5.86 6.56 27.26
N GLY A 232 -6.62 5.57 26.81
CA GLY A 232 -7.92 5.79 26.16
C GLY A 232 -7.87 6.13 24.67
N ARG A 233 -6.68 6.48 24.12
CA ARG A 233 -6.51 6.77 22.70
C ARG A 233 -5.45 5.89 22.03
N ASP A 234 -4.30 5.70 22.67
CA ASP A 234 -3.15 5.04 22.07
C ASP A 234 -3.06 3.57 22.47
N ILE A 235 -2.79 2.69 21.52
CA ILE A 235 -2.66 1.26 21.75
C ILE A 235 -1.33 0.78 21.16
N ASP A 236 -0.58 -0.03 21.91
CA ASP A 236 0.58 -0.71 21.38
C ASP A 236 0.19 -1.67 20.24
N TRP A 237 0.99 -1.71 19.18
CA TRP A 237 0.75 -2.53 17.99
C TRP A 237 0.55 -4.02 18.28
N GLN A 238 1.33 -4.57 19.20
CA GLN A 238 1.22 -5.99 19.55
C GLN A 238 0.00 -6.23 20.46
N MET A 239 -0.28 -5.28 21.36
CA MET A 239 -1.44 -5.35 22.23
C MET A 239 -2.75 -5.25 21.44
N ALA A 240 -2.82 -4.39 20.44
CA ALA A 240 -3.98 -4.26 19.55
C ALA A 240 -4.32 -5.57 18.82
N GLN A 241 -3.34 -6.44 18.63
CA GLN A 241 -3.50 -7.72 17.93
C GLN A 241 -3.61 -8.93 18.86
N ARG A 242 -3.63 -8.71 20.18
CA ARG A 242 -3.71 -9.81 21.15
C ARG A 242 -5.13 -10.37 21.20
N GLY A 243 -5.26 -11.69 20.97
CA GLY A 243 -6.55 -12.38 21.09
C GLY A 243 -7.55 -12.06 19.97
N VAL A 244 -7.13 -11.33 18.93
CA VAL A 244 -8.02 -11.02 17.80
C VAL A 244 -8.24 -12.25 16.92
N VAL A 245 -9.43 -12.34 16.35
CA VAL A 245 -9.73 -13.28 15.27
C VAL A 245 -9.19 -12.67 13.97
N PRO A 246 -8.28 -13.35 13.24
CA PRO A 246 -7.83 -12.89 11.93
C PRO A 246 -9.02 -12.65 11.00
N ALA A 247 -9.02 -11.53 10.28
CA ALA A 247 -10.11 -11.20 9.37
C ALA A 247 -9.92 -11.86 8.00
N ASP A 248 -11.02 -12.32 7.41
CA ASP A 248 -11.07 -12.75 6.01
C ASP A 248 -11.09 -11.57 5.05
N CYS A 249 -10.81 -11.82 3.76
CA CYS A 249 -10.91 -10.83 2.71
C CYS A 249 -12.36 -10.49 2.40
N LEU A 250 -12.73 -9.23 2.53
CA LEU A 250 -14.05 -8.71 2.17
C LEU A 250 -14.08 -8.41 0.66
N ALA A 251 -15.03 -8.98 -0.06
CA ALA A 251 -15.29 -8.61 -1.45
C ALA A 251 -15.82 -7.18 -1.53
N VAL A 252 -15.20 -6.37 -2.39
CA VAL A 252 -15.61 -4.99 -2.66
C VAL A 252 -15.83 -4.81 -4.17
N GLU A 253 -16.60 -3.81 -4.55
CA GLU A 253 -16.84 -3.45 -5.94
C GLU A 253 -15.52 -3.09 -6.65
N GLY A 254 -15.40 -3.38 -7.94
CA GLY A 254 -14.20 -3.07 -8.73
C GLY A 254 -13.80 -1.59 -8.67
N ASN A 255 -14.77 -0.72 -8.46
CA ASN A 255 -14.60 0.74 -8.35
C ASN A 255 -14.52 1.26 -6.91
N HIS A 256 -14.46 0.36 -5.91
CA HIS A 256 -14.33 0.75 -4.52
C HIS A 256 -12.98 1.45 -4.26
N PRO A 257 -12.96 2.63 -3.60
CA PRO A 257 -11.72 3.32 -3.27
C PRO A 257 -10.80 2.45 -2.41
N ALA A 258 -9.53 2.30 -2.81
CA ALA A 258 -8.55 1.50 -2.09
C ALA A 258 -7.64 2.34 -1.20
N TYR A 259 -7.26 3.54 -1.67
CA TYR A 259 -6.37 4.45 -0.93
C TYR A 259 -6.58 5.90 -1.37
N ILE A 260 -6.10 6.83 -0.54
CA ILE A 260 -6.00 8.26 -0.84
C ILE A 260 -4.52 8.61 -1.01
N LEU A 261 -4.16 9.16 -2.16
CA LEU A 261 -2.83 9.64 -2.45
C LEU A 261 -2.84 11.19 -2.53
N TYR A 262 -2.04 11.82 -1.69
CA TYR A 262 -1.92 13.27 -1.69
C TYR A 262 -0.83 13.74 -2.64
N THR A 263 -1.21 14.64 -3.54
CA THR A 263 -0.27 15.32 -4.43
C THR A 263 -0.01 16.74 -3.95
N SER A 264 1.20 17.28 -4.24
CA SER A 264 1.49 18.70 -4.05
C SER A 264 0.65 19.51 -5.05
N GLY A 265 -0.47 20.06 -4.57
CA GLY A 265 -1.36 20.86 -5.42
C GLY A 265 -0.66 22.15 -5.92
N THR A 266 -1.02 22.59 -7.10
CA THR A 266 -0.60 23.90 -7.68
C THR A 266 -1.05 25.11 -6.84
N THR A 267 -1.96 24.91 -5.89
CA THR A 267 -2.56 25.94 -5.02
C THR A 267 -1.99 25.93 -3.59
N GLY A 268 -0.93 25.16 -3.32
CA GLY A 268 -0.28 25.11 -2.01
C GLY A 268 -0.88 24.13 -1.01
N ALA A 269 -2.16 23.77 -1.10
CA ALA A 269 -2.77 22.73 -0.25
C ALA A 269 -2.66 21.35 -0.91
N PRO A 270 -2.32 20.28 -0.14
CA PRO A 270 -2.35 18.92 -0.64
C PRO A 270 -3.76 18.54 -1.14
N LYS A 271 -3.82 17.85 -2.29
CA LYS A 271 -5.09 17.34 -2.83
C LYS A 271 -5.08 15.82 -2.77
N GLY A 272 -6.09 15.23 -2.12
CA GLY A 272 -6.33 13.80 -2.09
C GLY A 272 -6.94 13.31 -3.42
N VAL A 273 -6.40 12.21 -3.93
CA VAL A 273 -6.88 11.53 -5.14
C VAL A 273 -7.13 10.06 -4.80
#